data_e57b7b65778d3d1766f8c99cbc854973
#
_entry.id   e57b7b65778d3d1766f8c99cbc854973
#
_cell.length_a   1.000
_cell.length_b   1.000
_cell.length_c   1.000
_cell.angle_alpha   90.00
_cell.angle_beta   90.00
_cell.angle_gamma   90.00
#
_symmetry.space_group_name_H-M   'P 1'
#
loop_
_entity.id
_entity.type
_entity.pdbx_description
1 polymer ?
#
loop_
_entity_poly.entity_id
_entity_poly.type
_entity_poly.pdbx_seq_one_letter_code
_entity_poly.pdbx_strand_id
1 'polypeptide(L)' 'MIELMETILAFPTQGHYGYPIRIDAFNAKKEWECGTWSDRDFAISFLFDKCELFNYELDRWYIKGDELYIVVAKGSSDV' A
#
# COMPACT_ATOMS: atom_id res chain seq x y z
N MET A 1 11.53 1.47 2.81
CA MET A 1 10.35 2.19 3.32
C MET A 1 10.47 3.70 3.23
N ILE A 2 11.63 4.24 3.47
CA ILE A 2 11.82 5.71 3.38
C ILE A 2 11.52 6.24 1.99
N GLU A 3 12.00 5.56 0.96
CA GLU A 3 11.73 5.98 -0.41
C GLU A 3 10.25 5.96 -0.74
N LEU A 4 9.56 4.93 -0.29
CA LEU A 4 8.12 4.85 -0.50
C LEU A 4 7.40 5.98 0.22
N MET A 5 7.81 6.27 1.44
CA MET A 5 7.20 7.33 2.22
C MET A 5 7.39 8.69 1.55
N GLU A 6 8.59 8.95 1.06
CA GLU A 6 8.86 10.19 0.34
C GLU A 6 8.03 10.29 -0.93
N THR A 7 7.85 9.17 -1.62
CA THR A 7 7.04 9.13 -2.83
C THR A 7 5.59 9.43 -2.50
N ILE A 8 5.06 8.87 -1.42
CA ILE A 8 3.69 9.13 -1.00
C ILE A 8 3.50 10.62 -0.70
N LEU A 9 4.44 11.21 0.04
CA LEU A 9 4.32 12.61 0.43
C LEU A 9 4.44 13.55 -0.76
N ALA A 10 5.19 13.16 -1.78
CA ALA A 10 5.36 13.98 -2.97
C ALA A 10 4.30 13.74 -4.03
N PHE A 11 3.50 12.71 -3.87
CA PHE A 11 2.55 12.34 -4.91
C PHE A 11 1.40 13.34 -4.96
N PRO A 12 0.92 13.69 -6.17
CA PRO A 12 -0.17 14.66 -6.27
C PRO A 12 -1.45 14.10 -5.66
N THR A 13 -2.28 15.00 -5.16
CA THR A 13 -3.54 14.59 -4.55
C THR A 13 -4.64 14.36 -5.57
N GLN A 14 -4.31 14.41 -6.84
CA GLN A 14 -5.25 14.13 -7.91
C GLN A 14 -5.12 12.66 -8.30
N GLY A 15 -5.79 12.26 -9.33
CA GLY A 15 -5.77 10.88 -9.71
C GLY A 15 -7.15 10.33 -9.52
N HIS A 16 -7.30 9.17 -8.98
CA HIS A 16 -8.58 8.48 -8.92
C HIS A 16 -9.53 9.19 -7.94
N TYR A 17 -10.14 10.29 -8.37
CA TYR A 17 -11.07 11.10 -7.55
C TYR A 17 -10.44 11.56 -6.24
N GLY A 18 -9.19 11.96 -6.28
CA GLY A 18 -8.49 12.38 -5.07
C GLY A 18 -7.84 11.23 -4.31
N TYR A 19 -7.92 10.04 -4.86
CA TYR A 19 -7.30 8.86 -4.26
C TYR A 19 -6.26 8.30 -5.23
N PRO A 20 -5.06 8.90 -5.24
CA PRO A 20 -4.04 8.52 -6.23
C PRO A 20 -3.27 7.25 -5.87
N ILE A 21 -3.57 6.62 -4.75
CA ILE A 21 -2.80 5.48 -4.27
C ILE A 21 -3.68 4.25 -4.20
N ARG A 22 -3.22 3.17 -4.82
CA ARG A 22 -3.89 1.88 -4.75
C ARG A 22 -3.11 0.97 -3.83
N ILE A 23 -3.80 0.37 -2.86
CA ILE A 23 -3.18 -0.59 -1.97
C ILE A 23 -3.84 -1.94 -2.20
N ASP A 24 -3.04 -2.93 -2.58
CA ASP A 24 -3.52 -4.29 -2.77
C ASP A 24 -2.88 -5.20 -1.74
N ALA A 25 -3.68 -6.03 -1.12
CA ALA A 25 -3.23 -6.94 -0.07
C ALA A 25 -3.39 -8.39 -0.52
N PHE A 26 -2.36 -9.17 -0.30
CA PHE A 26 -2.32 -10.59 -0.65
C PHE A 26 -2.14 -11.43 0.60
N ASN A 27 -2.67 -12.64 0.57
CA ASN A 27 -2.49 -13.54 1.71
C ASN A 27 -1.14 -14.25 1.63
N ALA A 28 -0.86 -15.13 2.60
CA ALA A 28 0.41 -15.83 2.66
C ALA A 28 0.64 -16.74 1.45
N LYS A 29 -0.43 -17.12 0.78
CA LYS A 29 -0.33 -17.95 -0.43
C LYS A 29 -0.20 -17.11 -1.68
N LYS A 30 -0.03 -15.79 -1.53
CA LYS A 30 0.10 -14.87 -2.65
C LYS A 30 -1.19 -14.73 -3.47
N GLU A 31 -2.30 -14.97 -2.85
CA GLU A 31 -3.60 -14.75 -3.46
C GLU A 31 -4.14 -13.41 -3.03
N TRP A 32 -4.76 -12.69 -3.95
CA TRP A 32 -5.32 -11.37 -3.66
C TRP A 32 -6.46 -11.48 -2.67
N GLU A 33 -6.40 -10.70 -1.61
CA GLU A 33 -7.45 -10.66 -0.60
C GLU A 33 -8.35 -9.45 -0.77
N CYS A 34 -7.77 -8.30 -0.86
CA CYS A 34 -8.54 -7.07 -0.97
C CYS A 34 -7.66 -5.96 -1.49
N GLY A 35 -8.30 -4.87 -1.86
CA GLY A 35 -7.57 -3.70 -2.32
C GLY A 35 -8.46 -2.48 -2.20
N THR A 36 -7.85 -1.32 -2.15
CA THR A 36 -8.60 -0.08 -2.03
C THR A 36 -7.80 1.07 -2.65
N TRP A 37 -8.52 2.08 -3.10
CA TRP A 37 -7.92 3.35 -3.47
C TRP A 37 -7.87 4.21 -2.22
N SER A 38 -6.81 4.94 -2.04
CA SER A 38 -6.63 5.72 -0.83
C SER A 38 -6.00 7.07 -1.11
N ASP A 39 -6.16 7.97 -0.15
CA ASP A 39 -5.45 9.23 -0.18
C ASP A 39 -4.11 9.03 0.53
N ARG A 40 -3.36 10.13 0.61
CA ARG A 40 -2.02 10.11 1.19
C ARG A 40 -2.06 9.73 2.67
N ASP A 41 -2.98 10.31 3.41
CA ASP A 41 -3.03 10.10 4.86
C ASP A 41 -3.40 8.67 5.21
N PHE A 42 -4.37 8.11 4.49
CA PHE A 42 -4.75 6.73 4.72
C PHE A 42 -3.60 5.78 4.38
N ALA A 43 -2.88 6.05 3.29
CA ALA A 43 -1.77 5.17 2.90
C ALA A 43 -0.68 5.17 3.96
N ILE A 44 -0.35 6.32 4.50
CA ILE A 44 0.66 6.42 5.54
C ILE A 44 0.21 5.68 6.80
N SER A 45 -1.02 5.90 7.21
CA SER A 45 -1.57 5.23 8.38
C SER A 45 -1.60 3.72 8.17
N PHE A 46 -1.99 3.28 6.99
CA PHE A 46 -2.03 1.85 6.69
C PHE A 46 -0.64 1.24 6.83
N LEU A 47 0.38 1.88 6.25
CA LEU A 47 1.72 1.32 6.28
C LEU A 47 2.32 1.28 7.68
N PHE A 48 2.03 2.29 8.50
CA PHE A 48 2.61 2.33 9.84
C PHE A 48 1.81 1.54 10.87
N ASP A 49 0.49 1.54 10.77
CA ASP A 49 -0.34 0.94 11.80
C ASP A 49 -0.94 -0.39 11.38
N LYS A 50 -1.60 -0.40 10.21
CA LYS A 50 -2.38 -1.56 9.84
C LYS A 50 -1.53 -2.72 9.34
N CYS A 51 -0.42 -2.42 8.70
CA CYS A 51 0.44 -3.49 8.21
C CYS A 51 0.93 -4.35 9.35
N GLU A 52 1.41 -3.71 10.41
CA GLU A 52 1.89 -4.43 11.56
C GLU A 52 0.75 -5.18 12.26
N LEU A 53 -0.38 -4.51 12.43
CA LEU A 53 -1.53 -5.09 13.13
C LEU A 53 -2.04 -6.35 12.45
N PHE A 54 -2.06 -6.36 11.12
CA PHE A 54 -2.57 -7.49 10.36
C PHE A 54 -1.48 -8.38 9.78
N ASN A 55 -0.25 -8.18 10.21
CA ASN A 55 0.88 -8.99 9.76
C ASN A 55 1.13 -8.89 8.25
N TYR A 56 0.89 -7.73 7.68
CA TYR A 56 1.24 -7.47 6.30
C TYR A 56 2.65 -6.92 6.23
N GLU A 57 3.36 -7.30 5.17
CA GLU A 57 4.68 -6.77 4.87
C GLU A 57 4.64 -6.14 3.49
N LEU A 58 5.43 -5.09 3.30
CA LEU A 58 5.53 -4.46 2.00
C LEU A 58 6.21 -5.42 1.03
N ASP A 59 5.51 -5.77 -0.05
CA ASP A 59 6.06 -6.64 -1.07
C ASP A 59 6.77 -5.82 -2.14
N ARG A 60 6.07 -4.84 -2.71
CA ARG A 60 6.64 -3.96 -3.71
C ARG A 60 5.75 -2.75 -3.88
N TRP A 61 6.26 -1.76 -4.59
CA TRP A 61 5.47 -0.61 -4.98
C TRP A 61 5.98 -0.11 -6.33
N TYR A 62 5.11 0.50 -7.09
CA TYR A 62 5.47 1.02 -8.40
C TYR A 62 4.52 2.12 -8.79
N ILE A 63 4.94 2.93 -9.78
CA ILE A 63 4.12 4.02 -10.30
C ILE A 63 3.67 3.63 -11.71
N LYS A 64 2.40 3.81 -11.97
CA LYS A 64 1.84 3.54 -13.28
C LYS A 64 0.96 4.72 -13.66
N GLY A 65 1.40 5.52 -14.63
CA GLY A 65 0.68 6.73 -15.01
C GLY A 65 0.70 7.73 -13.86
N ASP A 66 -0.48 8.17 -13.45
CA ASP A 66 -0.61 9.14 -12.39
C ASP A 66 -0.92 8.49 -11.04
N GLU A 67 -0.74 7.20 -10.94
CA GLU A 67 -1.15 6.46 -9.76
C GLU A 67 0.01 5.68 -9.16
N LEU A 68 0.00 5.58 -7.84
CA LEU A 68 0.99 4.83 -7.10
C LEU A 68 0.36 3.53 -6.63
N TYR A 69 1.02 2.41 -6.89
CA TYR A 69 0.54 1.10 -6.50
C TYR A 69 1.42 0.54 -5.40
N ILE A 70 0.81 0.15 -4.30
CA ILE A 70 1.51 -0.44 -3.17
C ILE A 70 0.97 -1.84 -2.97
N VAL A 71 1.85 -2.82 -2.95
CA VAL A 71 1.46 -4.22 -2.78
C VAL A 71 2.01 -4.72 -1.46
N VAL A 72 1.12 -5.21 -0.61
CA VAL A 72 1.51 -5.81 0.66
C VAL A 72 1.03 -7.25 0.68
N ALA A 73 1.70 -8.08 1.45
CA ALA A 73 1.34 -9.48 1.57
C ALA A 73 1.49 -9.91 3.01
N LYS A 74 0.67 -10.86 3.43
CA LYS A 74 0.81 -11.40 4.78
C LYS A 74 2.13 -12.14 4.90
N GLY A 75 2.82 -11.92 5.99
CA GLY A 75 4.04 -12.63 6.28
C GLY A 75 3.74 -14.09 6.53
N SER A 76 4.75 -14.91 6.30
CA SER A 76 4.59 -16.31 6.56
C SER A 76 4.78 -16.53 8.02
N SER A 77 3.82 -16.18 8.77
CA SER A 77 3.94 -16.39 10.18
C SER A 77 3.47 -17.77 10.49
N ASP A 78 4.22 -18.67 10.13
CA ASP A 78 3.91 -19.98 10.43
C ASP A 78 4.42 -20.35 11.71
N VAL A 79 4.36 -19.56 12.56
CA VAL A 79 4.72 -19.91 13.85
C VAL A 79 3.60 -20.49 14.60
#